data_1c8811c18dda47190752844e9c002db0
#
_entry.id   1c8811c18dda47190752844e9c002db0
#
_cell.length_a   1.000
_cell.length_b   1.000
_cell.length_c   1.000
_cell.angle_alpha   90.00
_cell.angle_beta   90.00
_cell.angle_gamma   90.00
#
_symmetry.space_group_name_H-M   'P 1'
#
loop_
_entity.id
_entity.type
_entity.pdbx_description
1 polymer ?
#
loop_
_entity_poly.entity_id
_entity_poly.type
_entity_poly.pdbx_seq_one_letter_code
_entity_poly.pdbx_strand_id
1 'polypeptide(L)'
;MNTTIKRLSALLAVWMLAISVVQAQQKHSDTVDDELQYLPYASVFALKACGVQSRDNWTKLTVTTVASWVVSWGIGYVLKNSVKEWRPDDSDQKSFPSGHTMFAFAGATALHKEFGRVSPWISVAGYGLATFVAVDRVAKDRHHWYDAVAGAGIGFASTELTWWLSDKLIRNKNVALSFTGNQLDVAIRW
;
A
#
# COMPACT_ATOMS: atom_id res chain seq x y z
N MET A 1 15.42 -8.88 -25.11
CA MET A 1 15.33 -7.49 -24.59
C MET A 1 16.04 -7.47 -23.26
N ASN A 2 17.11 -6.69 -23.16
CA ASN A 2 18.11 -6.75 -22.09
C ASN A 2 17.46 -6.44 -20.72
N THR A 3 17.76 -7.23 -19.69
CA THR A 3 17.22 -7.08 -18.32
C THR A 3 17.46 -5.67 -17.75
N THR A 4 18.54 -5.03 -18.16
CA THR A 4 18.88 -3.64 -17.79
C THR A 4 17.89 -2.64 -18.39
N ILE A 5 17.44 -2.84 -19.63
CA ILE A 5 16.45 -1.97 -20.30
C ILE A 5 15.08 -2.09 -19.62
N LYS A 6 14.68 -3.32 -19.23
CA LYS A 6 13.43 -3.53 -18.47
C LYS A 6 13.44 -2.88 -17.08
N ARG A 7 14.61 -2.87 -16.42
CA ARG A 7 14.78 -2.20 -15.11
C ARG A 7 14.75 -0.67 -15.24
N LEU A 8 15.38 -0.13 -16.28
CA LEU A 8 15.37 1.30 -16.58
C LEU A 8 13.98 1.78 -16.99
N SER A 9 13.25 1.04 -17.82
CA SER A 9 11.89 1.41 -18.21
C SER A 9 10.90 1.34 -17.05
N ALA A 10 11.05 0.38 -16.13
CA ALA A 10 10.24 0.31 -14.92
C ALA A 10 10.53 1.48 -13.96
N LEU A 11 11.79 1.86 -13.81
CA LEU A 11 12.19 3.03 -13.02
C LEU A 11 11.68 4.33 -13.64
N LEU A 12 11.75 4.46 -14.97
CA LEU A 12 11.21 5.60 -15.71
C LEU A 12 9.68 5.68 -15.59
N ALA A 13 8.98 4.54 -15.65
CA ALA A 13 7.53 4.50 -15.48
C ALA A 13 7.11 4.92 -14.06
N VAL A 14 7.83 4.47 -13.03
CA VAL A 14 7.60 4.90 -11.63
C VAL A 14 7.91 6.39 -11.46
N TRP A 15 8.98 6.89 -12.08
CA TRP A 15 9.34 8.31 -12.07
C TRP A 15 8.34 9.18 -12.83
N MET A 16 7.87 8.74 -13.99
CA MET A 16 6.85 9.45 -14.76
C MET A 16 5.50 9.50 -14.02
N LEU A 17 5.11 8.39 -13.36
CA LEU A 17 3.95 8.38 -12.46
C LEU A 17 4.13 9.34 -11.29
N ALA A 18 5.29 9.37 -10.64
CA ALA A 18 5.57 10.29 -9.55
C ALA A 18 5.54 11.76 -10.01
N ILE A 19 6.09 12.07 -11.19
CA ILE A 19 6.09 13.45 -11.76
C ILE A 19 4.67 13.87 -12.16
N SER A 20 3.89 13.00 -12.78
CA SER A 20 2.50 13.31 -13.16
C SER A 20 1.61 13.56 -11.95
N VAL A 21 1.87 12.88 -10.85
CA VAL A 21 1.22 13.08 -9.55
C VAL A 21 1.57 14.46 -8.96
N VAL A 22 2.86 14.84 -8.98
CA VAL A 22 3.31 16.16 -8.49
C VAL A 22 2.74 17.31 -9.33
N GLN A 23 2.60 17.14 -10.65
CA GLN A 23 1.99 18.16 -11.52
C GLN A 23 0.46 18.29 -11.35
N ALA A 24 -0.22 17.20 -10.98
CA ALA A 24 -1.66 17.22 -10.71
C ALA A 24 -2.01 18.02 -9.43
N GLN A 25 -1.06 18.20 -8.51
CA GLN A 25 -1.26 18.90 -7.24
C GLN A 25 -1.33 20.44 -7.35
N GLN A 26 -0.99 21.03 -8.47
CA GLN A 26 -1.09 22.49 -8.62
C GLN A 26 -2.55 22.98 -8.70
N LYS A 27 -3.52 22.10 -8.76
CA LYS A 27 -4.93 22.44 -8.70
C LYS A 27 -5.52 21.90 -7.40
N HIS A 28 -5.71 22.77 -6.42
CA HIS A 28 -6.37 22.54 -5.14
C HIS A 28 -7.68 21.76 -5.33
N SER A 29 -7.63 20.45 -5.12
CA SER A 29 -8.79 19.57 -5.11
C SER A 29 -8.55 18.44 -4.13
N ASP A 30 -9.41 18.28 -3.15
CA ASP A 30 -9.43 17.18 -2.18
C ASP A 30 -9.46 15.81 -2.88
N THR A 31 -9.95 15.73 -4.12
CA THR A 31 -10.06 14.52 -4.94
C THR A 31 -8.71 13.88 -5.30
N VAL A 32 -7.66 14.67 -5.51
CA VAL A 32 -6.33 14.13 -5.88
C VAL A 32 -5.68 13.44 -4.68
N ASP A 33 -5.86 13.98 -3.50
CA ASP A 33 -5.31 13.43 -2.26
C ASP A 33 -5.94 12.08 -1.91
N ASP A 34 -7.24 11.95 -2.19
CA ASP A 34 -7.99 10.72 -1.94
C ASP A 34 -7.49 9.54 -2.81
N GLU A 35 -6.94 9.82 -3.99
CA GLU A 35 -6.43 8.79 -4.89
C GLU A 35 -4.96 8.44 -4.62
N LEU A 36 -4.15 9.41 -4.18
CA LEU A 36 -2.71 9.21 -3.93
C LEU A 36 -2.41 8.11 -2.92
N GLN A 37 -3.28 7.93 -1.93
CA GLN A 37 -3.12 6.88 -0.93
C GLN A 37 -3.11 5.45 -1.53
N TYR A 38 -3.76 5.26 -2.68
CA TYR A 38 -3.85 3.95 -3.35
C TYR A 38 -2.76 3.71 -4.39
N LEU A 39 -2.01 4.77 -4.76
CA LEU A 39 -1.00 4.66 -5.81
C LEU A 39 0.09 3.63 -5.51
N PRO A 40 0.60 3.47 -4.26
CA PRO A 40 1.54 2.40 -3.96
C PRO A 40 0.95 1.00 -4.20
N TYR A 41 -0.32 0.77 -3.85
CA TYR A 41 -1.01 -0.50 -4.13
C TYR A 41 -1.18 -0.73 -5.63
N ALA A 42 -1.62 0.27 -6.39
CA ALA A 42 -1.74 0.18 -7.83
C ALA A 42 -0.40 -0.14 -8.49
N SER A 43 0.69 0.43 -7.97
CA SER A 43 2.06 0.18 -8.44
C SER A 43 2.49 -1.28 -8.28
N VAL A 44 2.02 -2.00 -7.25
CA VAL A 44 2.29 -3.44 -7.08
C VAL A 44 1.79 -4.22 -8.31
N PHE A 45 0.54 -3.98 -8.70
CA PHE A 45 -0.06 -4.67 -9.84
C PHE A 45 0.50 -4.18 -11.18
N ALA A 46 0.73 -2.89 -11.32
CA ALA A 46 1.30 -2.30 -12.54
C ALA A 46 2.71 -2.84 -12.84
N LEU A 47 3.60 -2.86 -11.86
CA LEU A 47 4.95 -3.41 -12.03
C LEU A 47 4.92 -4.90 -12.40
N LYS A 48 4.05 -5.67 -11.77
CA LYS A 48 3.86 -7.09 -12.09
C LYS A 48 3.35 -7.29 -13.51
N ALA A 49 2.37 -6.50 -13.94
CA ALA A 49 1.81 -6.54 -15.30
C ALA A 49 2.84 -6.11 -16.36
N CYS A 50 3.71 -5.17 -16.03
CA CYS A 50 4.85 -4.78 -16.88
C CYS A 50 5.99 -5.83 -16.95
N GLY A 51 5.82 -6.99 -16.28
CA GLY A 51 6.78 -8.08 -16.30
C GLY A 51 8.00 -7.87 -15.40
N VAL A 52 7.92 -6.95 -14.43
CA VAL A 52 8.94 -6.83 -13.40
C VAL A 52 8.85 -8.04 -12.48
N GLN A 53 9.99 -8.68 -12.23
CA GLN A 53 10.04 -9.88 -11.40
C GLN A 53 9.63 -9.55 -9.96
N SER A 54 8.49 -10.07 -9.53
CA SER A 54 8.02 -9.97 -8.15
C SER A 54 8.51 -11.15 -7.32
N ARG A 55 8.43 -11.01 -6.00
CA ARG A 55 8.74 -12.08 -5.04
C ARG A 55 7.79 -13.27 -5.20
N ASP A 56 6.51 -13.00 -5.32
CA ASP A 56 5.45 -14.00 -5.31
C ASP A 56 4.77 -14.14 -6.69
N ASN A 57 4.10 -15.26 -6.93
CA ASN A 57 3.29 -15.46 -8.14
C ASN A 57 2.03 -14.56 -8.09
N TRP A 58 1.27 -14.49 -9.20
CA TRP A 58 0.09 -13.64 -9.30
C TRP A 58 -0.94 -13.90 -8.19
N THR A 59 -1.26 -15.16 -7.92
CA THR A 59 -2.27 -15.56 -6.93
C THR A 59 -1.87 -15.10 -5.54
N LYS A 60 -0.65 -15.44 -5.09
CA LYS A 60 -0.18 -15.09 -3.76
C LYS A 60 -0.03 -13.57 -3.61
N LEU A 61 0.58 -12.88 -4.59
CA LEU A 61 0.70 -11.44 -4.61
C LEU A 61 -0.67 -10.78 -4.44
N THR A 62 -1.66 -11.16 -5.25
CA THR A 62 -3.00 -10.56 -5.20
C THR A 62 -3.67 -10.81 -3.86
N VAL A 63 -3.71 -12.08 -3.42
CA VAL A 63 -4.35 -12.45 -2.14
C VAL A 63 -3.70 -11.72 -0.97
N THR A 64 -2.37 -11.69 -0.91
CA THR A 64 -1.67 -11.06 0.22
C THR A 64 -1.80 -9.54 0.19
N THR A 65 -1.74 -8.92 -0.99
CA THR A 65 -1.92 -7.46 -1.14
C THR A 65 -3.34 -7.03 -0.77
N VAL A 66 -4.37 -7.76 -1.24
CA VAL A 66 -5.77 -7.47 -0.88
C VAL A 66 -6.01 -7.73 0.61
N ALA A 67 -5.49 -8.82 1.16
CA ALA A 67 -5.62 -9.12 2.58
C ALA A 67 -4.98 -8.03 3.46
N SER A 68 -3.81 -7.50 3.09
CA SER A 68 -3.16 -6.41 3.83
C SER A 68 -4.01 -5.14 3.83
N TRP A 69 -4.64 -4.83 2.68
CA TRP A 69 -5.57 -3.71 2.57
C TRP A 69 -6.78 -3.88 3.49
N VAL A 70 -7.42 -5.07 3.47
CA VAL A 70 -8.59 -5.39 4.32
C VAL A 70 -8.24 -5.34 5.80
N VAL A 71 -7.09 -5.89 6.20
CA VAL A 71 -6.63 -5.86 7.60
C VAL A 71 -6.37 -4.42 8.06
N SER A 72 -5.68 -3.62 7.23
CA SER A 72 -5.45 -2.21 7.53
C SER A 72 -6.76 -1.45 7.66
N TRP A 73 -7.69 -1.64 6.71
CA TRP A 73 -9.01 -1.02 6.75
C TRP A 73 -9.79 -1.41 8.01
N GLY A 74 -9.80 -2.69 8.37
CA GLY A 74 -10.51 -3.19 9.55
C GLY A 74 -9.99 -2.57 10.85
N ILE A 75 -8.66 -2.51 11.02
CA ILE A 75 -8.03 -1.88 12.18
C ILE A 75 -8.38 -0.38 12.22
N GLY A 76 -8.22 0.31 11.09
CA GLY A 76 -8.55 1.74 10.98
C GLY A 76 -10.02 2.03 11.28
N TYR A 77 -10.94 1.18 10.78
CA TYR A 77 -12.37 1.30 11.05
C TYR A 77 -12.70 1.18 12.54
N VAL A 78 -12.16 0.15 13.20
CA VAL A 78 -12.37 -0.06 14.65
C VAL A 78 -11.84 1.14 15.43
N LEU A 79 -10.62 1.59 15.16
CA LEU A 79 -10.00 2.70 15.89
C LEU A 79 -10.76 4.01 15.66
N LYS A 80 -11.14 4.33 14.42
CA LYS A 80 -11.92 5.55 14.11
C LYS A 80 -13.29 5.60 14.80
N ASN A 81 -13.89 4.46 15.08
CA ASN A 81 -15.17 4.41 15.78
C ASN A 81 -15.02 4.36 17.30
N SER A 82 -13.85 3.92 17.80
CA SER A 82 -13.57 3.82 19.24
C SER A 82 -12.93 5.08 19.81
N VAL A 83 -12.04 5.72 19.05
CA VAL A 83 -11.33 6.94 19.47
C VAL A 83 -12.05 8.15 18.90
N LYS A 84 -12.57 8.99 19.80
CA LYS A 84 -13.25 10.25 19.45
C LYS A 84 -12.24 11.39 19.56
N GLU A 85 -11.63 11.73 18.43
CA GLU A 85 -10.64 12.79 18.36
C GLU A 85 -11.00 13.79 17.27
N TRP A 86 -11.07 15.07 17.64
CA TRP A 86 -11.35 16.16 16.72
C TRP A 86 -10.18 16.35 15.75
N ARG A 87 -10.51 16.64 14.49
CA ARG A 87 -9.52 17.09 13.52
C ARG A 87 -9.02 18.49 13.86
N PRO A 88 -7.80 18.85 13.43
CA PRO A 88 -7.31 20.23 13.59
C PRO A 88 -8.21 21.29 12.95
N ASP A 89 -8.94 20.95 11.89
CA ASP A 89 -9.89 21.81 11.18
C ASP A 89 -11.32 21.80 11.79
N ASP A 90 -11.51 21.14 12.93
CA ASP A 90 -12.79 20.99 13.64
C ASP A 90 -13.92 20.36 12.81
N SER A 91 -13.63 19.72 11.68
CA SER A 91 -14.64 19.19 10.76
C SER A 91 -15.40 17.96 11.30
N ASP A 92 -14.71 17.04 11.97
CA ASP A 92 -15.31 15.84 12.57
C ASP A 92 -14.44 15.25 13.69
N GLN A 93 -15.00 14.24 14.42
CA GLN A 93 -14.32 13.50 15.49
C GLN A 93 -13.68 12.19 15.03
N LYS A 94 -13.19 12.12 13.81
CA LYS A 94 -12.57 10.93 13.24
C LYS A 94 -11.14 11.19 12.79
N SER A 95 -10.39 11.97 13.57
CA SER A 95 -9.01 12.27 13.24
C SER A 95 -8.12 11.01 13.35
N PHE A 96 -8.21 10.30 14.48
CA PHE A 96 -7.31 9.16 14.75
C PHE A 96 -7.87 7.82 14.26
N PRO A 97 -7.01 6.97 13.63
CA PRO A 97 -5.75 7.30 12.99
C PRO A 97 -5.96 7.88 11.58
N SER A 98 -4.90 8.43 10.95
CA SER A 98 -4.96 8.88 9.56
C SER A 98 -5.12 7.71 8.60
N GLY A 99 -6.31 7.61 7.97
CA GLY A 99 -6.61 6.54 7.01
C GLY A 99 -5.77 6.63 5.73
N HIS A 100 -5.59 7.83 5.18
CA HIS A 100 -4.77 8.06 3.99
C HIS A 100 -3.32 7.62 4.21
N THR A 101 -2.73 8.05 5.31
CA THR A 101 -1.37 7.64 5.68
C THR A 101 -1.28 6.13 5.87
N MET A 102 -2.25 5.53 6.54
CA MET A 102 -2.30 4.09 6.78
C MET A 102 -2.31 3.28 5.47
N PHE A 103 -3.17 3.64 4.52
CA PHE A 103 -3.24 2.95 3.23
C PHE A 103 -1.99 3.19 2.37
N ALA A 104 -1.46 4.41 2.35
CA ALA A 104 -0.25 4.71 1.61
C ALA A 104 0.95 3.89 2.12
N PHE A 105 1.14 3.79 3.45
CA PHE A 105 2.20 2.99 4.06
C PHE A 105 1.98 1.49 3.89
N ALA A 106 0.74 1.01 3.98
CA ALA A 106 0.44 -0.39 3.73
C ALA A 106 0.76 -0.78 2.27
N GLY A 107 0.38 0.05 1.30
CA GLY A 107 0.72 -0.14 -0.11
C GLY A 107 2.23 -0.06 -0.38
N ALA A 108 2.92 0.91 0.23
CA ALA A 108 4.39 1.03 0.12
C ALA A 108 5.12 -0.19 0.70
N THR A 109 4.61 -0.74 1.80
CA THR A 109 5.15 -1.97 2.39
C THR A 109 4.90 -3.17 1.49
N ALA A 110 3.72 -3.29 0.89
CA ALA A 110 3.42 -4.33 -0.10
C ALA A 110 4.36 -4.24 -1.32
N LEU A 111 4.58 -3.02 -1.81
CA LEU A 111 5.51 -2.73 -2.90
C LEU A 111 6.95 -3.14 -2.54
N HIS A 112 7.39 -2.80 -1.33
CA HIS A 112 8.70 -3.22 -0.80
C HIS A 112 8.82 -4.75 -0.71
N LYS A 113 7.80 -5.45 -0.18
CA LYS A 113 7.82 -6.92 -0.04
C LYS A 113 7.95 -7.62 -1.39
N GLU A 114 7.26 -7.14 -2.40
CA GLU A 114 7.24 -7.77 -3.71
C GLU A 114 8.44 -7.42 -4.58
N PHE A 115 8.91 -6.16 -4.53
CA PHE A 115 9.89 -5.65 -5.48
C PHE A 115 11.16 -5.05 -4.85
N GLY A 116 11.25 -4.92 -3.54
CA GLY A 116 12.40 -4.34 -2.87
C GLY A 116 13.72 -5.06 -3.14
N ARG A 117 13.66 -6.38 -3.44
CA ARG A 117 14.83 -7.17 -3.85
C ARG A 117 15.27 -6.91 -5.29
N VAL A 118 14.37 -6.44 -6.14
CA VAL A 118 14.68 -6.10 -7.55
C VAL A 118 15.40 -4.78 -7.62
N SER A 119 14.91 -3.79 -6.87
CA SER A 119 15.55 -2.49 -6.74
C SER A 119 15.15 -1.82 -5.42
N PRO A 120 16.12 -1.40 -4.60
CA PRO A 120 15.83 -0.65 -3.37
C PRO A 120 15.16 0.69 -3.65
N TRP A 121 15.36 1.24 -4.85
CA TRP A 121 14.74 2.50 -5.26
C TRP A 121 13.22 2.42 -5.39
N ILE A 122 12.67 1.24 -5.69
CA ILE A 122 11.22 1.02 -5.70
C ILE A 122 10.66 1.22 -4.28
N SER A 123 11.36 0.70 -3.28
CA SER A 123 10.97 0.90 -1.87
C SER A 123 11.10 2.35 -1.45
N VAL A 124 12.20 3.02 -1.82
CA VAL A 124 12.41 4.44 -1.54
C VAL A 124 11.30 5.29 -2.17
N ALA A 125 10.93 5.02 -3.41
CA ALA A 125 9.84 5.72 -4.09
C ALA A 125 8.47 5.47 -3.40
N GLY A 126 8.17 4.21 -3.05
CA GLY A 126 6.94 3.86 -2.36
C GLY A 126 6.78 4.53 -1.00
N TYR A 127 7.81 4.41 -0.15
CA TYR A 127 7.79 5.05 1.17
C TYR A 127 7.91 6.58 1.10
N GLY A 128 8.63 7.11 0.10
CA GLY A 128 8.68 8.54 -0.17
C GLY A 128 7.31 9.12 -0.48
N LEU A 129 6.55 8.45 -1.36
CA LEU A 129 5.17 8.82 -1.66
C LEU A 129 4.25 8.70 -0.43
N ALA A 130 4.37 7.62 0.34
CA ALA A 130 3.58 7.44 1.54
C ALA A 130 3.87 8.52 2.60
N THR A 131 5.14 8.90 2.75
CA THR A 131 5.55 10.01 3.64
C THR A 131 4.99 11.34 3.13
N PHE A 132 5.02 11.56 1.81
CA PHE A 132 4.44 12.74 1.21
C PHE A 132 2.95 12.85 1.53
N VAL A 133 2.17 11.75 1.36
CA VAL A 133 0.75 11.70 1.76
C VAL A 133 0.58 12.04 3.24
N ALA A 134 1.44 11.50 4.11
CA ALA A 134 1.36 11.76 5.55
C ALA A 134 1.57 13.25 5.87
N VAL A 135 2.60 13.87 5.27
CA VAL A 135 2.91 15.30 5.45
C VAL A 135 1.79 16.18 4.92
N ASP A 136 1.26 15.85 3.75
CA ASP A 136 0.16 16.59 3.11
C ASP A 136 -1.10 16.60 4.00
N ARG A 137 -1.45 15.46 4.62
CA ARG A 137 -2.61 15.39 5.53
C ARG A 137 -2.45 16.25 6.77
N VAL A 138 -1.23 16.39 7.28
CA VAL A 138 -0.91 17.28 8.42
C VAL A 138 -0.90 18.73 7.96
N ALA A 139 -0.29 19.03 6.82
CA ALA A 139 -0.19 20.40 6.28
C ALA A 139 -1.55 21.01 5.90
N LYS A 140 -2.56 20.15 5.61
CA LYS A 140 -3.94 20.56 5.30
C LYS A 140 -4.85 20.58 6.54
N ASP A 141 -4.31 20.49 7.74
CA ASP A 141 -5.07 20.44 9.01
C ASP A 141 -6.15 19.34 9.05
N ARG A 142 -5.99 18.28 8.24
CA ARG A 142 -6.92 17.14 8.23
C ARG A 142 -6.62 16.12 9.32
N HIS A 143 -5.37 16.07 9.78
CA HIS A 143 -4.90 15.15 10.82
C HIS A 143 -3.79 15.78 11.65
N HIS A 144 -3.71 15.43 12.91
CA HIS A 144 -2.54 15.75 13.72
C HIS A 144 -1.34 14.90 13.28
N TRP A 145 -0.12 15.36 13.57
CA TRP A 145 1.09 14.62 13.18
C TRP A 145 1.13 13.20 13.79
N TYR A 146 0.63 13.00 14.99
CA TYR A 146 0.60 11.68 15.64
C TYR A 146 -0.47 10.75 15.04
N ASP A 147 -1.57 11.26 14.47
CA ASP A 147 -2.52 10.46 13.68
C ASP A 147 -1.85 9.88 12.45
N ALA A 148 -1.02 10.69 11.79
CA ALA A 148 -0.26 10.28 10.64
C ALA A 148 0.80 9.23 11.02
N VAL A 149 1.55 9.44 12.10
CA VAL A 149 2.53 8.45 12.61
C VAL A 149 1.85 7.14 13.00
N ALA A 150 0.70 7.21 13.70
CA ALA A 150 -0.07 6.02 14.04
C ALA A 150 -0.57 5.29 12.79
N GLY A 151 -1.11 6.04 11.82
CA GLY A 151 -1.54 5.49 10.53
C GLY A 151 -0.40 4.78 9.80
N ALA A 152 0.78 5.40 9.71
CA ALA A 152 1.97 4.81 9.11
C ALA A 152 2.37 3.49 9.80
N GLY A 153 2.40 3.50 11.13
CA GLY A 153 2.72 2.31 11.94
C GLY A 153 1.71 1.17 11.74
N ILE A 154 0.42 1.47 11.70
CA ILE A 154 -0.65 0.48 11.48
C ILE A 154 -0.54 -0.09 10.06
N GLY A 155 -0.39 0.76 9.04
CA GLY A 155 -0.25 0.34 7.65
C GLY A 155 0.97 -0.58 7.44
N PHE A 156 2.11 -0.21 8.00
CA PHE A 156 3.31 -1.02 7.97
C PHE A 156 3.11 -2.36 8.69
N ALA A 157 2.66 -2.33 9.96
CA ALA A 157 2.56 -3.53 10.79
C ALA A 157 1.51 -4.51 10.28
N SER A 158 0.35 -4.04 9.81
CA SER A 158 -0.70 -4.90 9.25
C SER A 158 -0.22 -5.61 7.99
N THR A 159 0.54 -4.93 7.13
CA THR A 159 1.11 -5.51 5.93
C THR A 159 2.20 -6.53 6.26
N GLU A 160 3.14 -6.20 7.15
CA GLU A 160 4.16 -7.15 7.63
C GLU A 160 3.54 -8.42 8.21
N LEU A 161 2.53 -8.27 9.08
CA LEU A 161 1.81 -9.38 9.67
C LEU A 161 1.14 -10.25 8.61
N THR A 162 0.50 -9.63 7.61
CA THR A 162 -0.19 -10.36 6.54
C THR A 162 0.79 -11.16 5.70
N TRP A 163 1.96 -10.59 5.34
CA TRP A 163 3.02 -11.33 4.63
C TRP A 163 3.60 -12.45 5.47
N TRP A 164 3.85 -12.21 6.75
CA TRP A 164 4.35 -13.23 7.67
C TRP A 164 3.37 -14.42 7.79
N LEU A 165 2.07 -14.14 7.95
CA LEU A 165 1.03 -15.17 7.99
C LEU A 165 0.92 -15.92 6.66
N SER A 166 0.91 -15.20 5.54
CA SER A 166 0.88 -15.80 4.21
C SER A 166 2.07 -16.72 3.98
N ASP A 167 3.28 -16.29 4.33
CA ASP A 167 4.47 -17.13 4.24
C ASP A 167 4.38 -18.38 5.11
N LYS A 168 3.85 -18.24 6.33
CA LYS A 168 3.72 -19.36 7.26
C LYS A 168 2.67 -20.37 6.82
N LEU A 169 1.53 -19.91 6.33
CA LEU A 169 0.40 -20.74 5.90
C LEU A 169 0.67 -21.41 4.54
N ILE A 170 1.16 -20.65 3.56
CA ILE A 170 1.34 -21.15 2.19
C ILE A 170 2.64 -21.94 2.04
N ARG A 171 3.71 -21.58 2.78
CA ARG A 171 5.00 -22.30 2.75
C ARG A 171 4.94 -23.68 3.39
N ASN A 172 4.04 -23.92 4.33
CA ASN A 172 3.88 -25.22 4.99
C ASN A 172 3.19 -26.28 4.10
N LYS A 173 2.99 -26.04 2.81
CA LYS A 173 2.35 -26.97 1.84
C LYS A 173 0.95 -27.47 2.23
N ASN A 174 0.40 -26.97 3.33
CA ASN A 174 -0.88 -27.42 3.85
C ASN A 174 -2.05 -26.61 3.25
N VAL A 175 -1.76 -25.48 2.61
CA VAL A 175 -2.77 -24.66 1.95
C VAL A 175 -2.34 -24.41 0.50
N ALA A 176 -3.10 -24.94 -0.44
CA ALA A 176 -2.94 -24.63 -1.85
C ALA A 176 -4.04 -23.63 -2.24
N LEU A 177 -3.65 -22.47 -2.74
CA LEU A 177 -4.55 -21.48 -3.32
C LEU A 177 -4.44 -21.57 -4.84
N SER A 178 -5.54 -21.87 -5.50
CA SER A 178 -5.65 -21.85 -6.95
C SER A 178 -6.76 -20.91 -7.38
N PHE A 179 -6.52 -20.13 -8.42
CA PHE A 179 -7.52 -19.24 -9.01
C PHE A 179 -7.76 -19.68 -10.45
N THR A 180 -8.96 -20.15 -10.73
CA THR A 180 -9.38 -20.63 -12.04
C THR A 180 -10.44 -19.68 -12.62
N GLY A 181 -9.98 -18.53 -13.15
CA GLY A 181 -10.82 -17.58 -13.88
C GLY A 181 -11.89 -16.85 -13.04
N ASN A 182 -12.79 -17.54 -12.37
CA ASN A 182 -13.87 -16.99 -11.53
C ASN A 182 -14.09 -17.76 -10.22
N GLN A 183 -13.17 -18.66 -9.85
CA GLN A 183 -13.24 -19.38 -8.57
C GLN A 183 -11.88 -19.33 -7.86
N LEU A 184 -11.93 -19.08 -6.55
CA LEU A 184 -10.80 -19.19 -5.64
C LEU A 184 -10.91 -20.52 -4.90
N ASP A 185 -10.07 -21.47 -5.26
CA ASP A 185 -10.00 -22.77 -4.58
C ASP A 185 -8.99 -22.72 -3.44
N VAL A 186 -9.44 -23.08 -2.25
CA VAL A 186 -8.58 -23.20 -1.06
C VAL A 186 -8.56 -24.67 -0.67
N ALA A 187 -7.47 -25.36 -0.96
CA ALA A 187 -7.26 -26.75 -0.50
C ALA A 187 -6.37 -26.76 0.74
N ILE A 188 -6.92 -27.26 1.85
CA ILE A 188 -6.19 -27.47 3.10
C ILE A 188 -5.86 -28.95 3.19
N ARG A 189 -4.57 -29.31 3.24
CA ARG A 189 -4.11 -30.69 3.52
C ARG A 189 -3.77 -30.78 5.00
N TRP A 190 -4.42 -31.70 5.66
CA TRP A 190 -4.19 -32.05 7.06
C TRP A 190 -2.98 -32.97 7.21
#